data_7a692a94df88c8b486c0815d94621705
#
_entry.id   7a692a94df88c8b486c0815d94621705
#
_cell.length_a   1.000
_cell.length_b   1.000
_cell.length_c   1.000
_cell.angle_alpha   90.00
_cell.angle_beta   90.00
_cell.angle_gamma   90.00
#
_symmetry.space_group_name_H-M   'P 1'
#
loop_
_entity.id
_entity.type
_entity.pdbx_description
1 polymer ?
#
loop_
_entity_poly.entity_id
_entity_poly.type
_entity_poly.pdbx_seq_one_letter_code
_entity_poly.pdbx_strand_id
1 'polypeptide(L)'
;MTAEADLVFTDGHIHPLTGDDPDPFEAVAVRDGRIVRLDTSYEIEFLEGVETDVVDLDGRTVLPGFIDAHTHMEVIGQYEREADLTEADSPDDCIDRLAVLRDDPGRGRGGTDEWILGLGYDESRWGGDYLTRDHLDEVSTDRPVVAVREDMHVASVNSVVLDRHRDEMPQSDVRTAGGEPTGVLVEDAVGVVREQDRKSVV
;
A
#
# COMPACT_ATOMS: atom_id res chain seq x y z
N MET A 1 -46.63 -21.49 4.76
CA MET A 1 -45.95 -21.24 3.48
C MET A 1 -44.67 -20.57 3.84
N THR A 2 -43.55 -21.17 3.51
CA THR A 2 -42.24 -20.54 3.64
C THR A 2 -42.20 -19.35 2.67
N ALA A 3 -41.84 -18.19 3.14
CA ALA A 3 -41.78 -17.01 2.25
C ALA A 3 -40.64 -17.20 1.25
N GLU A 4 -40.88 -16.85 0.00
CA GLU A 4 -39.94 -16.96 -1.12
C GLU A 4 -38.72 -16.04 -0.90
N ALA A 5 -37.57 -16.39 -1.49
CA ALA A 5 -36.38 -15.57 -1.52
C ALA A 5 -36.44 -14.55 -2.67
N ASP A 6 -35.77 -13.43 -2.53
CA ASP A 6 -35.62 -12.44 -3.60
C ASP A 6 -34.49 -12.83 -4.54
N LEU A 7 -33.42 -13.44 -3.97
CA LEU A 7 -32.21 -13.82 -4.69
C LEU A 7 -31.68 -15.14 -4.12
N VAL A 8 -31.24 -16.03 -5.00
CA VAL A 8 -30.64 -17.32 -4.67
C VAL A 8 -29.34 -17.48 -5.46
N PHE A 9 -28.30 -17.91 -4.79
CA PHE A 9 -27.09 -18.41 -5.43
C PHE A 9 -27.02 -19.92 -5.24
N THR A 10 -26.80 -20.66 -6.32
CA THR A 10 -26.78 -22.13 -6.33
C THR A 10 -25.47 -22.66 -6.93
N ASP A 11 -25.21 -23.96 -6.73
CA ASP A 11 -24.09 -24.69 -7.31
C ASP A 11 -22.73 -24.03 -7.05
N GLY A 12 -22.46 -23.66 -5.80
CA GLY A 12 -21.23 -22.99 -5.39
C GLY A 12 -20.54 -23.60 -4.17
N HIS A 13 -19.49 -22.94 -3.72
CA HIS A 13 -18.79 -23.22 -2.47
C HIS A 13 -18.87 -21.98 -1.57
N ILE A 14 -19.86 -21.96 -0.65
CA ILE A 14 -20.18 -20.80 0.16
C ILE A 14 -19.59 -20.95 1.56
N HIS A 15 -18.66 -20.10 1.92
CA HIS A 15 -17.98 -20.09 3.21
C HIS A 15 -18.43 -18.86 4.03
N PRO A 16 -19.31 -18.99 5.01
CA PRO A 16 -19.80 -17.86 5.81
C PRO A 16 -18.75 -17.31 6.78
N LEU A 17 -17.68 -18.06 7.05
CA LEU A 17 -16.59 -17.71 7.98
C LEU A 17 -17.09 -17.40 9.41
N THR A 18 -18.17 -18.04 9.85
CA THR A 18 -18.84 -17.80 11.15
C THR A 18 -18.50 -18.82 12.22
N GLY A 19 -17.31 -19.37 12.26
CA GLY A 19 -16.91 -20.34 13.29
C GLY A 19 -16.14 -21.52 12.73
N ASP A 20 -16.24 -22.69 13.41
CA ASP A 20 -15.52 -23.92 13.08
C ASP A 20 -16.20 -24.72 11.94
N ASP A 21 -16.82 -24.08 10.98
CA ASP A 21 -17.57 -24.75 9.92
C ASP A 21 -16.60 -25.24 8.83
N PRO A 22 -16.34 -26.56 8.77
CA PRO A 22 -15.30 -27.09 7.90
C PRO A 22 -15.76 -27.25 6.44
N ASP A 23 -17.06 -27.42 6.21
CA ASP A 23 -17.62 -27.71 4.90
C ASP A 23 -18.38 -26.50 4.33
N PRO A 24 -18.12 -26.13 3.06
CA PRO A 24 -18.86 -25.06 2.41
C PRO A 24 -20.33 -25.49 2.17
N PHE A 25 -21.26 -24.52 2.25
CA PHE A 25 -22.60 -24.72 1.76
C PHE A 25 -22.63 -24.65 0.22
N GLU A 26 -23.61 -25.28 -0.42
CA GLU A 26 -23.72 -25.26 -1.87
C GLU A 26 -24.50 -24.03 -2.39
N ALA A 27 -25.40 -23.50 -1.54
CA ALA A 27 -26.30 -22.45 -1.95
C ALA A 27 -26.64 -21.48 -0.80
N VAL A 28 -27.09 -20.27 -1.16
CA VAL A 28 -27.56 -19.25 -0.24
C VAL A 28 -28.83 -18.58 -0.75
N ALA A 29 -29.82 -18.40 0.13
CA ALA A 29 -31.01 -17.62 -0.13
C ALA A 29 -30.99 -16.28 0.60
N VAL A 30 -31.35 -15.22 -0.11
CA VAL A 30 -31.43 -13.85 0.38
C VAL A 30 -32.86 -13.35 0.25
N ARG A 31 -33.34 -12.62 1.27
CA ARG A 31 -34.63 -11.93 1.28
C ARG A 31 -34.50 -10.61 2.03
N ASP A 32 -35.09 -9.56 1.49
CA ASP A 32 -35.04 -8.22 2.05
C ASP A 32 -33.59 -7.77 2.39
N GLY A 33 -32.63 -8.11 1.50
CA GLY A 33 -31.22 -7.80 1.67
C GLY A 33 -30.51 -8.57 2.80
N ARG A 34 -31.12 -9.68 3.29
CA ARG A 34 -30.54 -10.51 4.36
C ARG A 34 -30.44 -11.96 3.93
N ILE A 35 -29.34 -12.60 4.28
CA ILE A 35 -29.20 -14.06 4.16
C ILE A 35 -30.21 -14.72 5.10
N VAL A 36 -31.10 -15.52 4.54
CA VAL A 36 -32.18 -16.23 5.29
C VAL A 36 -31.90 -17.71 5.42
N ARG A 37 -31.07 -18.29 4.54
CA ARG A 37 -30.69 -19.70 4.62
C ARG A 37 -29.36 -19.94 3.87
N LEU A 38 -28.56 -20.84 4.42
CA LEU A 38 -27.39 -21.48 3.80
C LEU A 38 -27.65 -22.98 3.86
N ASP A 39 -27.54 -23.69 2.74
CA ASP A 39 -27.81 -25.12 2.67
C ASP A 39 -27.28 -25.75 1.37
N THR A 40 -27.69 -26.97 1.07
CA THR A 40 -27.50 -27.57 -0.26
C THR A 40 -28.36 -26.84 -1.31
N SER A 41 -27.94 -26.92 -2.57
CA SER A 41 -28.72 -26.35 -3.69
C SER A 41 -30.16 -26.91 -3.71
N TYR A 42 -30.32 -28.19 -3.43
CA TYR A 42 -31.65 -28.84 -3.38
C TYR A 42 -32.58 -28.24 -2.31
N GLU A 43 -32.05 -27.93 -1.11
CA GLU A 43 -32.88 -27.38 -0.02
C GLU A 43 -33.21 -25.91 -0.25
N ILE A 44 -32.36 -25.17 -0.97
CA ILE A 44 -32.59 -23.77 -1.30
C ILE A 44 -33.61 -23.60 -2.45
N GLU A 45 -33.71 -24.53 -3.39
CA GLU A 45 -34.73 -24.55 -4.44
C GLU A 45 -36.15 -24.39 -3.90
N PHE A 46 -36.46 -24.91 -2.69
CA PHE A 46 -37.75 -24.74 -2.05
C PHE A 46 -38.13 -23.32 -1.63
N LEU A 47 -37.16 -22.40 -1.69
CA LEU A 47 -37.33 -20.99 -1.40
C LEU A 47 -37.44 -20.13 -2.68
N GLU A 48 -37.33 -20.75 -3.85
CA GLU A 48 -37.52 -20.08 -5.13
C GLU A 48 -39.01 -19.81 -5.40
N GLY A 49 -39.29 -18.61 -5.82
CA GLY A 49 -40.59 -18.18 -6.29
C GLY A 49 -40.53 -17.67 -7.73
N VAL A 50 -41.63 -17.20 -8.24
CA VAL A 50 -41.73 -16.72 -9.63
C VAL A 50 -40.88 -15.45 -9.85
N GLU A 51 -40.70 -14.66 -8.81
CA GLU A 51 -39.94 -13.38 -8.84
C GLU A 51 -38.54 -13.51 -8.27
N THR A 52 -38.08 -14.73 -7.94
CA THR A 52 -36.75 -14.96 -7.39
C THR A 52 -35.70 -14.89 -8.49
N ASP A 53 -34.69 -14.06 -8.29
CA ASP A 53 -33.51 -14.05 -9.12
C ASP A 53 -32.60 -15.24 -8.74
N VAL A 54 -32.27 -16.12 -9.68
CA VAL A 54 -31.44 -17.30 -9.47
C VAL A 54 -30.10 -17.11 -10.20
N VAL A 55 -29.00 -17.20 -9.47
CA VAL A 55 -27.66 -17.10 -10.00
C VAL A 55 -26.93 -18.43 -9.80
N ASP A 56 -26.63 -19.10 -10.90
CA ASP A 56 -25.78 -20.28 -10.93
C ASP A 56 -24.30 -19.86 -10.76
N LEU A 57 -23.67 -20.37 -9.73
CA LEU A 57 -22.26 -20.07 -9.41
C LEU A 57 -21.27 -20.90 -10.23
N ASP A 58 -21.71 -22.00 -10.85
CA ASP A 58 -20.85 -22.88 -11.65
C ASP A 58 -19.57 -23.29 -10.87
N GLY A 59 -19.76 -23.74 -9.62
CA GLY A 59 -18.66 -24.16 -8.70
C GLY A 59 -17.81 -23.02 -8.12
N ARG A 60 -18.18 -21.75 -8.33
CA ARG A 60 -17.41 -20.62 -7.78
C ARG A 60 -17.54 -20.51 -6.27
N THR A 61 -16.48 -19.97 -5.65
CA THR A 61 -16.47 -19.70 -4.22
C THR A 61 -17.10 -18.36 -3.88
N VAL A 62 -17.94 -18.35 -2.86
CA VAL A 62 -18.54 -17.15 -2.27
C VAL A 62 -18.02 -16.97 -0.85
N LEU A 63 -17.55 -15.78 -0.54
CA LEU A 63 -17.06 -15.35 0.77
C LEU A 63 -17.81 -14.09 1.20
N PRO A 64 -17.87 -13.77 2.51
CA PRO A 64 -18.25 -12.45 2.96
C PRO A 64 -17.36 -11.37 2.35
N GLY A 65 -17.92 -10.20 2.08
CA GLY A 65 -17.14 -9.06 1.63
C GLY A 65 -15.99 -8.74 2.60
N PHE A 66 -14.81 -8.49 2.08
CA PHE A 66 -13.66 -8.17 2.92
C PHE A 66 -13.83 -6.82 3.60
N ILE A 67 -13.53 -6.81 4.92
CA ILE A 67 -13.47 -5.59 5.72
C ILE A 67 -12.04 -5.44 6.18
N ASP A 68 -11.30 -4.50 5.59
CA ASP A 68 -9.97 -4.15 6.06
C ASP A 68 -10.12 -3.11 7.18
N ALA A 69 -9.95 -3.55 8.42
CA ALA A 69 -10.04 -2.72 9.61
C ALA A 69 -8.72 -1.99 9.93
N HIS A 70 -7.64 -2.28 9.20
CA HIS A 70 -6.34 -1.65 9.36
C HIS A 70 -5.75 -1.33 7.99
N THR A 71 -6.14 -0.21 7.42
CA THR A 71 -5.63 0.24 6.14
C THR A 71 -5.11 1.68 6.24
N HIS A 72 -4.01 1.95 5.55
CA HIS A 72 -3.38 3.26 5.45
C HIS A 72 -3.68 3.87 4.07
N MET A 73 -4.92 4.26 3.83
CA MET A 73 -5.35 4.84 2.54
C MET A 73 -4.53 6.07 2.12
N GLU A 74 -4.06 6.85 3.10
CA GLU A 74 -3.16 7.98 2.85
C GLU A 74 -1.84 7.52 2.23
N VAL A 75 -1.26 6.43 2.74
CA VAL A 75 -0.02 5.85 2.23
C VAL A 75 -0.22 5.30 0.81
N ILE A 76 -1.34 4.62 0.55
CA ILE A 76 -1.68 4.14 -0.80
C ILE A 76 -1.76 5.32 -1.78
N GLY A 77 -2.43 6.42 -1.38
CA GLY A 77 -2.50 7.62 -2.20
C GLY A 77 -1.15 8.32 -2.42
N GLN A 78 -0.17 8.10 -1.53
CA GLN A 78 1.21 8.56 -1.72
C GLN A 78 1.93 7.73 -2.77
N TYR A 79 1.83 6.41 -2.77
CA TYR A 79 2.42 5.53 -3.80
C TYR A 79 1.95 5.87 -5.23
N GLU A 80 0.76 6.41 -5.40
CA GLU A 80 0.23 6.86 -6.70
C GLU A 80 0.96 8.09 -7.25
N ARG A 81 1.59 8.88 -6.38
CA ARG A 81 2.21 10.18 -6.71
C ARG A 81 3.72 10.15 -6.67
N GLU A 82 4.28 9.33 -5.79
CA GLU A 82 5.70 9.21 -5.52
C GLU A 82 6.31 8.09 -6.39
N ALA A 83 7.62 7.93 -6.36
CA ALA A 83 8.27 6.80 -7.02
C ALA A 83 8.01 5.51 -6.21
N ASP A 84 7.41 4.52 -6.85
CA ASP A 84 7.27 3.19 -6.27
C ASP A 84 8.61 2.44 -6.37
N LEU A 85 9.25 2.23 -5.21
CA LEU A 85 10.53 1.53 -5.09
C LEU A 85 10.38 0.08 -4.58
N THR A 86 9.15 -0.41 -4.37
CA THR A 86 8.90 -1.74 -3.80
C THR A 86 9.47 -2.89 -4.64
N GLU A 87 9.51 -2.71 -5.95
CA GLU A 87 10.05 -3.70 -6.89
C GLU A 87 11.47 -3.37 -7.39
N ALA A 88 12.13 -2.37 -6.79
CA ALA A 88 13.51 -2.06 -7.14
C ALA A 88 14.44 -3.19 -6.70
N ASP A 89 15.35 -3.62 -7.57
CA ASP A 89 16.28 -4.73 -7.34
C ASP A 89 17.74 -4.29 -7.21
N SER A 90 18.01 -3.01 -7.32
CA SER A 90 19.34 -2.40 -7.20
C SER A 90 19.25 -0.91 -6.81
N PRO A 91 20.33 -0.31 -6.30
CA PRO A 91 20.44 1.13 -6.13
C PRO A 91 20.20 1.90 -7.42
N ASP A 92 20.73 1.43 -8.55
CA ASP A 92 20.57 2.06 -9.86
C ASP A 92 19.09 2.05 -10.30
N ASP A 93 18.35 0.97 -10.06
CA ASP A 93 16.90 0.93 -10.36
C ASP A 93 16.12 1.92 -9.49
N CYS A 94 16.51 2.11 -8.21
CA CYS A 94 15.92 3.16 -7.38
C CYS A 94 16.19 4.56 -7.94
N ILE A 95 17.43 4.82 -8.38
CA ILE A 95 17.82 6.10 -8.98
C ILE A 95 17.00 6.36 -10.25
N ASP A 96 16.88 5.38 -11.13
CA ASP A 96 16.12 5.50 -12.38
C ASP A 96 14.64 5.81 -12.11
N ARG A 97 14.01 5.14 -11.16
CA ARG A 97 12.61 5.38 -10.76
C ARG A 97 12.41 6.78 -10.18
N LEU A 98 13.32 7.25 -9.33
CA LEU A 98 13.29 8.60 -8.78
C LEU A 98 13.53 9.67 -9.87
N ALA A 99 14.40 9.39 -10.85
CA ALA A 99 14.69 10.30 -11.95
C ALA A 99 13.47 10.54 -12.84
N VAL A 100 12.55 9.59 -12.96
CA VAL A 100 11.26 9.79 -13.68
C VAL A 100 10.47 10.95 -13.06
N LEU A 101 10.43 11.08 -11.74
CA LEU A 101 9.76 12.19 -11.06
C LEU A 101 10.52 13.51 -11.21
N ARG A 102 11.86 13.47 -11.26
CA ARG A 102 12.67 14.65 -11.54
C ARG A 102 12.30 15.26 -12.89
N ASP A 103 12.11 14.43 -13.89
CA ASP A 103 11.94 14.83 -15.29
C ASP A 103 10.47 15.11 -15.67
N ASP A 104 9.50 14.68 -14.85
CA ASP A 104 8.07 14.92 -15.03
C ASP A 104 7.48 15.76 -13.88
N PRO A 105 7.60 17.11 -13.96
CA PRO A 105 7.09 18.00 -12.91
C PRO A 105 5.56 18.01 -12.79
N GLY A 106 4.83 17.34 -13.68
CA GLY A 106 3.37 17.19 -13.60
C GLY A 106 2.93 16.02 -12.72
N ARG A 107 3.83 15.12 -12.36
CA ARG A 107 3.56 13.92 -11.58
C ARG A 107 3.83 14.08 -10.09
N GLY A 108 4.71 15.00 -9.71
CA GLY A 108 4.98 15.38 -8.33
C GLY A 108 3.97 16.37 -7.75
N ARG A 109 4.20 16.85 -6.53
CA ARG A 109 3.31 17.76 -5.78
C ARG A 109 3.42 19.24 -6.15
N GLY A 110 3.71 19.60 -7.39
CA GLY A 110 3.59 20.93 -8.02
C GLY A 110 4.27 22.11 -7.30
N GLY A 111 5.50 22.49 -7.70
CA GLY A 111 6.21 23.70 -7.27
C GLY A 111 7.72 23.64 -7.60
N THR A 112 8.42 24.76 -7.55
CA THR A 112 9.86 24.84 -7.88
C THR A 112 10.80 24.29 -6.79
N ASP A 113 10.28 24.03 -5.59
CA ASP A 113 10.99 23.43 -4.44
C ASP A 113 10.56 21.98 -4.17
N GLU A 114 10.08 21.30 -5.19
CA GLU A 114 9.50 19.96 -5.05
C GLU A 114 10.50 18.92 -4.62
N TRP A 115 10.11 18.24 -3.56
CA TRP A 115 10.75 17.04 -3.10
C TRP A 115 10.54 15.90 -4.12
N ILE A 116 11.59 15.14 -4.39
CA ILE A 116 11.54 13.90 -5.14
C ILE A 116 11.49 12.78 -4.10
N LEU A 117 10.35 12.15 -3.96
CA LEU A 117 10.10 11.14 -2.93
C LEU A 117 9.88 9.78 -3.57
N GLY A 118 10.56 8.76 -3.04
CA GLY A 118 10.32 7.36 -3.37
C GLY A 118 10.02 6.55 -2.12
N LEU A 119 9.17 5.56 -2.24
CA LEU A 119 8.68 4.75 -1.13
C LEU A 119 8.89 3.25 -1.38
N GLY A 120 9.28 2.54 -0.33
CA GLY A 120 9.21 1.09 -0.28
C GLY A 120 10.47 0.34 -0.73
N TYR A 121 11.65 0.97 -0.81
CA TYR A 121 12.84 0.22 -1.14
C TYR A 121 13.20 -0.79 -0.05
N ASP A 122 13.79 -1.93 -0.46
CA ASP A 122 14.27 -2.99 0.40
C ASP A 122 15.69 -3.39 -0.03
N GLU A 123 16.70 -2.97 0.74
CA GLU A 123 18.11 -3.24 0.47
C GLU A 123 18.46 -4.73 0.52
N SER A 124 17.63 -5.57 1.12
CA SER A 124 17.85 -7.02 1.14
C SER A 124 17.87 -7.63 -0.27
N ARG A 125 17.22 -6.96 -1.21
CA ARG A 125 17.16 -7.38 -2.63
C ARG A 125 18.51 -7.25 -3.36
N TRP A 126 19.44 -6.43 -2.86
CA TRP A 126 20.75 -6.21 -3.49
C TRP A 126 21.96 -6.34 -2.56
N GLY A 127 21.83 -7.06 -1.45
CA GLY A 127 22.96 -7.39 -0.60
C GLY A 127 23.00 -6.70 0.76
N GLY A 128 22.03 -5.83 1.08
CA GLY A 128 21.81 -5.29 2.40
C GLY A 128 22.46 -3.92 2.67
N ASP A 129 23.00 -3.25 1.66
CA ASP A 129 23.54 -1.90 1.79
C ASP A 129 22.42 -0.87 1.52
N TYR A 130 22.22 0.07 2.47
CA TYR A 130 21.27 1.16 2.30
C TYR A 130 21.65 2.08 1.13
N LEU A 131 20.67 2.71 0.52
CA LEU A 131 20.90 3.85 -0.35
C LEU A 131 21.64 4.94 0.45
N THR A 132 22.56 5.65 -0.18
CA THR A 132 23.35 6.69 0.46
C THR A 132 23.09 8.05 -0.18
N ARG A 133 23.61 9.10 0.46
CA ARG A 133 23.62 10.45 -0.10
C ARG A 133 24.18 10.48 -1.53
N ASP A 134 25.26 9.75 -1.77
CA ASP A 134 25.94 9.76 -3.06
C ASP A 134 25.05 9.17 -4.17
N HIS A 135 24.28 8.10 -3.88
CA HIS A 135 23.30 7.55 -4.80
C HIS A 135 22.18 8.57 -5.11
N LEU A 136 21.67 9.28 -4.10
CA LEU A 136 20.56 10.21 -4.31
C LEU A 136 21.01 11.56 -4.88
N ASP A 137 22.27 11.94 -4.75
CA ASP A 137 22.86 13.09 -5.45
C ASP A 137 22.93 12.85 -6.97
N GLU A 138 22.98 11.59 -7.43
CA GLU A 138 22.86 11.25 -8.86
C GLU A 138 21.48 11.58 -9.42
N VAL A 139 20.43 11.51 -8.60
CA VAL A 139 19.08 11.93 -9.00
C VAL A 139 19.00 13.45 -9.13
N SER A 140 19.42 14.18 -8.08
CA SER A 140 19.43 15.65 -8.10
C SER A 140 20.38 16.22 -7.05
N THR A 141 21.08 17.30 -7.42
CA THR A 141 21.94 18.10 -6.53
C THR A 141 21.37 19.46 -6.18
N ASP A 142 20.18 19.80 -6.67
CA ASP A 142 19.51 21.08 -6.47
C ASP A 142 18.11 20.93 -5.83
N ARG A 143 17.49 19.76 -5.95
CA ARG A 143 16.21 19.43 -5.35
C ARG A 143 16.36 18.39 -4.22
N PRO A 144 15.55 18.49 -3.14
CA PRO A 144 15.51 17.46 -2.11
C PRO A 144 15.09 16.10 -2.69
N VAL A 145 15.87 15.06 -2.42
CA VAL A 145 15.58 13.67 -2.81
C VAL A 145 15.54 12.79 -1.58
N VAL A 146 14.50 11.98 -1.48
CA VAL A 146 14.28 11.06 -0.35
C VAL A 146 13.82 9.71 -0.87
N ALA A 147 14.42 8.65 -0.38
CA ALA A 147 13.95 7.29 -0.54
C ALA A 147 13.61 6.71 0.84
N VAL A 148 12.36 6.33 1.06
CA VAL A 148 11.91 5.75 2.33
C VAL A 148 11.88 4.23 2.20
N ARG A 149 12.44 3.54 3.19
CA ARG A 149 12.44 2.08 3.26
C ARG A 149 11.01 1.53 3.48
N GLU A 150 10.80 0.27 3.13
CA GLU A 150 9.49 -0.41 3.25
C GLU A 150 8.91 -0.37 4.68
N ASP A 151 9.75 -0.44 5.72
CA ASP A 151 9.33 -0.40 7.11
C ASP A 151 8.98 1.00 7.62
N MET A 152 9.26 2.05 6.83
CA MET A 152 9.02 3.46 7.16
C MET A 152 9.87 4.00 8.34
N HIS A 153 10.83 3.22 8.86
CA HIS A 153 11.73 3.59 9.96
C HIS A 153 13.11 4.03 9.49
N VAL A 154 13.44 3.78 8.23
CA VAL A 154 14.69 4.21 7.59
C VAL A 154 14.36 5.03 6.36
N ALA A 155 15.11 6.10 6.15
CA ALA A 155 15.10 6.87 4.92
C ALA A 155 16.52 7.20 4.48
N SER A 156 16.72 7.29 3.18
CA SER A 156 17.93 7.82 2.58
C SER A 156 17.65 9.16 1.94
N VAL A 157 18.58 10.11 2.09
CA VAL A 157 18.41 11.48 1.63
C VAL A 157 19.67 11.97 0.91
N ASN A 158 19.49 12.89 -0.03
CA ASN A 158 20.60 13.54 -0.73
C ASN A 158 21.26 14.66 0.08
N SER A 159 22.33 15.26 -0.47
CA SER A 159 23.05 16.37 0.15
C SER A 159 22.16 17.59 0.38
N VAL A 160 21.21 17.87 -0.50
CA VAL A 160 20.30 19.02 -0.38
C VAL A 160 19.44 18.94 0.88
N VAL A 161 18.92 17.75 1.20
CA VAL A 161 18.13 17.53 2.42
C VAL A 161 19.00 17.71 3.67
N LEU A 162 20.21 17.14 3.68
CA LEU A 162 21.15 17.29 4.80
C LEU A 162 21.51 18.76 5.03
N ASP A 163 21.84 19.49 3.98
CA ASP A 163 22.23 20.91 4.08
C ASP A 163 21.09 21.77 4.62
N ARG A 164 19.85 21.44 4.30
CA ARG A 164 18.67 22.24 4.72
C ARG A 164 18.15 21.88 6.10
N HIS A 165 18.18 20.60 6.49
CA HIS A 165 17.40 20.09 7.63
C HIS A 165 18.20 19.31 8.67
N ARG A 166 19.52 19.09 8.48
CA ARG A 166 20.30 18.29 9.42
C ARG A 166 20.25 18.83 10.87
N ASP A 167 20.24 20.15 11.03
CA ASP A 167 20.22 20.77 12.36
C ASP A 167 18.90 20.53 13.12
N GLU A 168 17.83 20.17 12.40
CA GLU A 168 16.53 19.83 12.96
C GLU A 168 16.44 18.34 13.37
N MET A 169 17.40 17.50 12.94
CA MET A 169 17.41 16.06 13.16
C MET A 169 18.16 15.69 14.42
N PRO A 170 17.71 14.67 15.20
CA PRO A 170 18.50 14.09 16.27
C PRO A 170 19.83 13.53 15.71
N GLN A 171 20.95 13.96 16.26
CA GLN A 171 22.26 13.56 15.74
C GLN A 171 22.54 12.04 15.87
N SER A 172 21.91 11.38 16.85
CA SER A 172 21.97 9.92 17.03
C SER A 172 21.35 9.15 15.87
N ASP A 173 20.40 9.77 15.15
CA ASP A 173 19.56 9.14 14.15
C ASP A 173 20.04 9.43 12.72
N VAL A 174 21.14 10.19 12.60
CA VAL A 174 21.84 10.43 11.33
C VAL A 174 23.08 9.53 11.26
N ARG A 175 23.07 8.56 10.36
CA ARG A 175 24.21 7.66 10.18
C ARG A 175 25.41 8.38 9.59
N THR A 176 26.61 8.06 10.12
CA THR A 176 27.87 8.67 9.69
C THR A 176 28.91 7.62 9.33
N ALA A 177 29.76 7.94 8.36
CA ALA A 177 30.96 7.18 8.03
C ALA A 177 32.15 8.14 7.97
N GLY A 178 33.22 7.83 8.70
CA GLY A 178 34.38 8.73 8.79
C GLY A 178 34.10 10.10 9.41
N GLY A 179 32.97 10.25 10.14
CA GLY A 179 32.53 11.53 10.72
C GLY A 179 31.59 12.35 9.83
N GLU A 180 31.38 11.94 8.58
CA GLU A 180 30.48 12.61 7.65
C GLU A 180 29.15 11.87 7.56
N PRO A 181 27.99 12.58 7.38
CA PRO A 181 26.70 11.96 7.17
C PRO A 181 26.66 11.13 5.89
N THR A 182 26.14 9.92 5.99
CA THR A 182 25.99 9.03 4.83
C THR A 182 24.73 9.32 4.02
N GLY A 183 23.81 10.12 4.55
CA GLY A 183 22.47 10.30 4.01
C GLY A 183 21.46 9.32 4.57
N VAL A 184 21.87 8.32 5.35
CA VAL A 184 20.95 7.36 5.97
C VAL A 184 20.44 7.92 7.29
N LEU A 185 19.13 8.02 7.40
CA LEU A 185 18.37 8.50 8.55
C LEU A 185 17.58 7.34 9.16
N VAL A 186 17.42 7.36 10.48
CA VAL A 186 16.61 6.37 11.21
C VAL A 186 15.66 7.06 12.17
N GLU A 187 14.58 6.37 12.55
CA GLU A 187 13.63 6.75 13.60
C GLU A 187 13.15 8.21 13.53
N ASP A 188 13.43 9.03 14.56
CA ASP A 188 12.94 10.39 14.67
C ASP A 188 13.45 11.32 13.55
N ALA A 189 14.66 11.07 13.02
CA ALA A 189 15.17 11.84 11.88
C ALA A 189 14.34 11.63 10.60
N VAL A 190 13.76 10.44 10.39
CA VAL A 190 12.82 10.17 9.29
C VAL A 190 11.55 11.02 9.46
N GLY A 191 11.08 11.17 10.71
CA GLY A 191 9.94 12.01 11.04
C GLY A 191 10.12 13.46 10.60
N VAL A 192 11.31 14.04 10.82
CA VAL A 192 11.64 15.42 10.39
C VAL A 192 11.46 15.58 8.89
N VAL A 193 12.01 14.67 8.09
CA VAL A 193 11.93 14.73 6.62
C VAL A 193 10.49 14.61 6.13
N ARG A 194 9.71 13.69 6.68
CA ARG A 194 8.30 13.49 6.34
C ARG A 194 7.42 14.69 6.72
N GLU A 195 7.75 15.41 7.78
CA GLU A 195 7.05 16.62 8.18
C GLU A 195 7.34 17.80 7.24
N GLN A 196 8.57 17.93 6.76
CA GLN A 196 8.97 18.99 5.82
C GLN A 196 8.35 18.78 4.45
N ASP A 197 8.30 17.53 3.96
CA ASP A 197 7.59 17.18 2.74
C ASP A 197 6.11 17.58 2.82
N ARG A 198 5.43 17.32 3.94
CA ARG A 198 4.03 17.74 4.15
C ARG A 198 3.83 19.25 4.16
N LYS A 199 4.78 20.02 4.68
CA LYS A 199 4.71 21.50 4.73
C LYS A 199 4.89 22.16 3.38
N SER A 200 5.56 21.50 2.44
CA SER A 200 5.76 22.04 1.08
C SER A 200 4.48 22.04 0.21
N VAL A 201 3.38 21.50 0.73
CA VAL A 201 2.10 21.31 0.02
C VAL A 201 1.05 22.40 0.35
N VAL A 202 1.37 23.40 1.19
CA VAL A 202 0.41 24.48 1.61
C VAL A 202 0.63 25.77 0.84
#